data_500c8828c143b86c08d2a38aacc89f85
#
_entry.id   500c8828c143b86c08d2a38aacc89f85
#
_cell.length_a   1.000
_cell.length_b   1.000
_cell.length_c   1.000
_cell.angle_alpha   90.00
_cell.angle_beta   90.00
_cell.angle_gamma   90.00
#
_symmetry.space_group_name_H-M   'P 1'
#
loop_
_entity.id
_entity.type
_entity.pdbx_description
1 polymer ?
#
loop_
_entity_poly.entity_id
_entity_poly.type
_entity_poly.pdbx_seq_one_letter_code
_entity_poly.pdbx_strand_id
1 'polypeptide(L)'
;KFKEARLTKEEAQVVDAPIIAESPVNIECKVEKIVPLGSHHMFMAKVVNIMVDDDYMEDNGRFALEKTNPLIYSHGGYYETGKKLGTFGYSVRKKKKRKKPNGRKK
;
A
#
# COMPACT_ATOMS: atom_id res chain seq x y z
N LYS A 1 -2.16 -3.30 24.38
CA LYS A 1 -2.87 -3.48 23.08
C LYS A 1 -2.36 -4.68 22.29
N PHE A 2 -1.05 -4.87 22.21
CA PHE A 2 -0.46 -6.03 21.50
C PHE A 2 -0.96 -7.36 22.06
N LYS A 3 -0.96 -7.50 23.36
CA LYS A 3 -1.39 -8.72 24.05
C LYS A 3 -2.88 -9.02 23.81
N GLU A 4 -3.74 -8.00 23.90
CA GLU A 4 -5.16 -8.12 23.67
C GLU A 4 -5.49 -8.51 22.23
N ALA A 5 -4.77 -7.93 21.28
CA ALA A 5 -4.93 -8.22 19.85
C ALA A 5 -4.21 -9.49 19.41
N ARG A 6 -3.46 -10.16 20.30
CA ARG A 6 -2.64 -11.34 20.01
C ARG A 6 -1.61 -11.09 18.93
N LEU A 7 -1.00 -9.90 18.96
CA LEU A 7 0.03 -9.49 18.03
C LEU A 7 1.40 -9.49 18.70
N THR A 8 2.43 -9.77 17.93
CA THR A 8 3.81 -9.80 18.40
C THR A 8 4.49 -8.45 18.13
N LYS A 9 5.03 -7.88 19.17
CA LYS A 9 5.77 -6.63 19.14
C LYS A 9 7.24 -6.92 18.79
N GLU A 10 7.79 -6.19 17.84
CA GLU A 10 9.19 -6.23 17.47
C GLU A 10 9.78 -4.82 17.45
N GLU A 11 11.11 -4.73 17.49
CA GLU A 11 11.79 -3.45 17.37
C GLU A 11 11.83 -2.98 15.92
N ALA A 12 11.60 -1.68 15.72
CA ALA A 12 11.82 -1.05 14.42
C ALA A 12 13.31 -0.90 14.14
N GLN A 13 13.66 -0.62 12.89
CA GLN A 13 15.06 -0.47 12.48
C GLN A 13 15.58 0.97 12.65
N VAL A 14 14.74 1.97 12.48
CA VAL A 14 15.14 3.38 12.45
C VAL A 14 14.50 4.19 13.57
N VAL A 15 13.21 3.96 13.85
CA VAL A 15 12.47 4.73 14.84
C VAL A 15 12.39 3.98 16.17
N ASP A 16 12.21 4.73 17.27
CA ASP A 16 12.03 4.18 18.61
C ASP A 16 10.54 3.91 18.87
N ALA A 17 9.95 3.09 18.01
CA ALA A 17 8.56 2.66 18.12
C ALA A 17 8.48 1.20 17.69
N PRO A 18 7.56 0.42 18.25
CA PRO A 18 7.45 -0.99 17.88
C PRO A 18 6.80 -1.16 16.50
N ILE A 19 7.15 -2.27 15.85
CA ILE A 19 6.45 -2.77 14.68
C ILE A 19 5.62 -3.99 15.05
N ILE A 20 4.77 -4.42 14.14
CA ILE A 20 3.92 -5.60 14.29
C ILE A 20 4.51 -6.73 13.46
N ALA A 21 4.97 -7.80 14.12
CA ALA A 21 5.65 -8.90 13.44
C ALA A 21 4.75 -9.59 12.40
N GLU A 22 3.47 -9.73 12.69
CA GLU A 22 2.50 -10.38 11.81
C GLU A 22 2.12 -9.53 10.58
N SER A 23 2.43 -8.24 10.59
CA SER A 23 2.09 -7.36 9.47
C SER A 23 3.07 -7.56 8.31
N PRO A 24 2.58 -7.79 7.09
CA PRO A 24 3.48 -7.98 5.93
C PRO A 24 4.22 -6.70 5.55
N VAL A 25 3.72 -5.54 5.96
CA VAL A 25 4.37 -4.25 5.71
C VAL A 25 4.34 -3.42 6.98
N ASN A 26 5.49 -2.89 7.37
CA ASN A 26 5.58 -1.91 8.44
C ASN A 26 6.27 -0.66 7.88
N ILE A 27 5.64 0.48 8.06
CA ILE A 27 6.15 1.77 7.60
C ILE A 27 6.61 2.57 8.82
N GLU A 28 7.90 2.85 8.90
CA GLU A 28 8.47 3.63 9.99
C GLU A 28 8.46 5.11 9.64
N CYS A 29 7.86 5.90 10.50
CA CYS A 29 7.65 7.32 10.24
C CYS A 29 8.10 8.17 11.43
N LYS A 30 8.55 9.38 11.15
CA LYS A 30 8.77 10.44 12.16
C LYS A 30 7.73 11.52 11.96
N VAL A 31 7.00 11.84 13.02
CA VAL A 31 5.99 12.90 12.99
C VAL A 31 6.67 14.25 12.82
N GLU A 32 6.29 15.01 11.80
CA GLU A 32 6.80 16.36 11.55
C GLU A 32 5.83 17.43 12.03
N LYS A 33 4.52 17.18 11.93
CA LYS A 33 3.49 18.16 12.27
C LYS A 33 2.24 17.48 12.76
N ILE A 34 1.60 18.07 13.75
CA ILE A 34 0.30 17.64 14.25
C ILE A 34 -0.67 18.81 14.09
N VAL A 35 -1.76 18.60 13.35
CA VAL A 35 -2.77 19.63 13.10
C VAL A 35 -4.04 19.26 13.86
N PRO A 36 -4.44 20.06 14.86
CA PRO A 36 -5.72 19.84 15.54
C PRO A 36 -6.89 20.16 14.59
N LEU A 37 -7.84 19.22 14.48
CA LEU A 37 -9.03 19.36 13.64
C LEU A 37 -10.31 19.23 14.46
N GLY A 38 -10.32 19.74 15.69
CA GLY A 38 -11.46 19.62 16.59
C GLY A 38 -11.49 18.28 17.29
N SER A 39 -12.36 17.37 16.88
CA SER A 39 -12.49 16.05 17.49
C SER A 39 -11.33 15.08 17.17
N HIS A 40 -10.51 15.42 16.18
CA HIS A 40 -9.42 14.60 15.69
C HIS A 40 -8.15 15.41 15.48
N HIS A 41 -7.03 14.74 15.46
CA HIS A 41 -5.73 15.33 15.10
C HIS A 41 -5.24 14.69 13.80
N MET A 42 -4.71 15.51 12.90
CA MET A 42 -4.04 15.04 11.70
C MET A 42 -2.54 15.02 11.94
N PHE A 43 -1.94 13.83 11.81
CA PHE A 43 -0.49 13.65 11.96
C PHE A 43 0.15 13.63 10.58
N MET A 44 1.10 14.52 10.37
CA MET A 44 1.92 14.53 9.15
C MET A 44 3.28 13.98 9.51
N ALA A 45 3.68 12.90 8.86
CA ALA A 45 4.91 12.21 9.19
C ALA A 45 5.74 11.93 7.94
N LYS A 46 7.05 11.97 8.15
CA LYS A 46 8.01 11.60 7.11
C LYS A 46 8.27 10.10 7.20
N VAL A 47 8.14 9.39 6.08
CA VAL A 47 8.51 7.99 5.98
C VAL A 47 10.04 7.90 5.98
N VAL A 48 10.59 7.17 6.94
CA VAL A 48 12.04 7.00 7.06
C VAL A 48 12.51 5.58 6.76
N ASN A 49 11.61 4.61 6.78
CA ASN A 49 11.92 3.23 6.43
C ASN A 49 10.64 2.47 6.09
N ILE A 50 10.75 1.47 5.22
CA ILE A 50 9.65 0.56 4.90
C ILE A 50 10.21 -0.86 4.99
N MET A 51 9.56 -1.68 5.80
CA MET A 51 9.91 -3.08 5.97
C MET A 51 8.81 -3.93 5.32
N VAL A 52 9.21 -4.84 4.45
CA VAL A 52 8.31 -5.71 3.71
C VAL A 52 8.73 -7.16 3.94
N ASP A 53 7.75 -8.03 4.16
CA ASP A 53 7.98 -9.46 4.28
C ASP A 53 8.46 -10.01 2.92
N ASP A 54 9.52 -10.80 2.95
CA ASP A 54 10.14 -11.38 1.75
C ASP A 54 9.17 -12.23 0.92
N ASP A 55 8.16 -12.82 1.55
CA ASP A 55 7.14 -13.61 0.87
C ASP A 55 6.35 -12.81 -0.17
N TYR A 56 6.35 -11.48 -0.06
CA TYR A 56 5.65 -10.58 -0.97
C TYR A 56 6.58 -9.88 -1.96
N MET A 57 7.86 -10.24 -1.96
CA MET A 57 8.82 -9.74 -2.94
C MET A 57 8.97 -10.74 -4.08
N GLU A 58 8.83 -10.27 -5.30
CA GLU A 58 9.04 -11.08 -6.49
C GLU A 58 10.55 -11.18 -6.82
N ASP A 59 10.92 -12.20 -7.60
CA ASP A 59 12.32 -12.44 -7.97
C ASP A 59 12.98 -11.26 -8.69
N ASN A 60 12.17 -10.46 -9.41
CA ASN A 60 12.64 -9.27 -10.11
C ASN A 60 12.77 -8.04 -9.19
N GLY A 61 12.55 -8.19 -7.89
CA GLY A 61 12.60 -7.10 -6.93
C GLY A 61 11.32 -6.29 -6.78
N ARG A 62 10.25 -6.67 -7.49
CA ARG A 62 8.95 -5.99 -7.37
C ARG A 62 8.25 -6.41 -6.07
N PHE A 63 7.70 -5.43 -5.36
CA PHE A 63 6.83 -5.69 -4.23
C PHE A 63 5.40 -5.95 -4.71
N ALA A 64 4.88 -7.14 -4.38
CA ALA A 64 3.53 -7.55 -4.77
C ALA A 64 2.52 -7.17 -3.68
N LEU A 65 2.21 -5.89 -3.55
CA LEU A 65 1.27 -5.37 -2.55
C LEU A 65 -0.09 -6.06 -2.63
N GLU A 66 -0.55 -6.38 -3.82
CA GLU A 66 -1.83 -7.03 -4.06
C GLU A 66 -1.94 -8.40 -3.38
N LYS A 67 -0.80 -9.08 -3.15
CA LYS A 67 -0.78 -10.37 -2.47
C LYS A 67 -0.96 -10.27 -0.95
N THR A 68 -0.77 -9.09 -0.39
CA THR A 68 -0.98 -8.87 1.05
C THR A 68 -2.45 -8.74 1.43
N ASN A 69 -3.33 -8.67 0.44
CA ASN A 69 -4.77 -8.51 0.61
C ASN A 69 -5.12 -7.30 1.50
N PRO A 70 -4.76 -6.07 1.06
CA PRO A 70 -4.98 -4.88 1.87
C PRO A 70 -6.44 -4.65 2.23
N LEU A 71 -6.66 -4.21 3.45
CA LEU A 71 -7.97 -3.89 3.98
C LEU A 71 -8.40 -2.51 3.50
N ILE A 72 -9.63 -2.39 3.03
CA ILE A 72 -10.21 -1.13 2.56
C ILE A 72 -11.41 -0.79 3.43
N TYR A 73 -11.43 0.43 3.96
CA TYR A 73 -12.61 0.98 4.62
C TYR A 73 -13.33 1.92 3.66
N SER A 74 -14.61 1.65 3.41
CA SER A 74 -15.42 2.49 2.53
C SER A 74 -16.86 2.53 3.03
N HIS A 75 -17.33 3.73 3.29
CA HIS A 75 -18.73 4.01 3.64
C HIS A 75 -19.31 3.06 4.69
N GLY A 76 -18.61 2.95 5.82
CA GLY A 76 -19.06 2.16 6.97
C GLY A 76 -18.76 0.66 6.90
N GLY A 77 -18.15 0.17 5.83
CA GLY A 77 -17.80 -1.23 5.66
C GLY A 77 -16.32 -1.45 5.42
N TYR A 78 -15.87 -2.67 5.70
CA TYR A 78 -14.51 -3.10 5.41
C TYR A 78 -14.54 -4.09 4.25
N TYR A 79 -13.60 -3.96 3.34
CA TYR A 79 -13.56 -4.71 2.09
C TYR A 79 -12.15 -5.21 1.79
N GLU A 80 -12.07 -6.27 1.01
CA GLU A 80 -10.83 -6.70 0.40
C GLU A 80 -10.61 -5.96 -0.92
N THR A 81 -9.36 -5.91 -1.39
CA THR A 81 -9.06 -5.41 -2.73
C THR A 81 -9.68 -6.34 -3.77
N GLY A 82 -10.23 -5.78 -4.81
CA GLY A 82 -10.86 -6.53 -5.87
C GLY A 82 -9.97 -6.72 -7.08
N LYS A 83 -10.63 -6.91 -8.23
CA LYS A 83 -9.98 -7.15 -9.52
C LYS A 83 -9.12 -5.96 -9.95
N LYS A 84 -7.95 -6.23 -10.49
CA LYS A 84 -7.09 -5.22 -11.09
C LYS A 84 -7.78 -4.58 -12.29
N LEU A 85 -7.89 -3.26 -12.29
CA LEU A 85 -8.56 -2.51 -13.36
C LEU A 85 -7.60 -1.92 -14.39
N GLY A 86 -6.33 -1.78 -14.04
CA GLY A 86 -5.33 -1.21 -14.92
C GLY A 86 -3.99 -1.07 -14.26
N THR A 87 -3.03 -0.51 -14.98
CA THR A 87 -1.68 -0.23 -14.48
C THR A 87 -1.50 1.26 -14.30
N PHE A 88 -0.40 1.65 -13.67
CA PHE A 88 -0.08 3.06 -13.44
C PHE A 88 -0.19 3.85 -14.76
N GLY A 89 -0.94 4.93 -14.70
CA GLY A 89 -1.11 5.84 -15.85
C GLY A 89 -2.11 5.39 -16.91
N TYR A 90 -2.81 4.27 -16.70
CA TYR A 90 -3.73 3.76 -17.73
C TYR A 90 -4.84 4.75 -18.12
N SER A 91 -5.28 5.59 -17.19
CA SER A 91 -6.36 6.57 -17.41
C SER A 91 -5.95 7.73 -18.34
N VAL A 92 -4.66 7.99 -18.46
CA VAL A 92 -4.12 9.06 -19.30
C VAL A 92 -3.32 8.53 -20.48
N ARG A 93 -3.32 7.21 -20.67
CA ARG A 93 -2.58 6.59 -21.78
C ARG A 93 -3.25 6.89 -23.09
N LYS A 94 -2.47 7.38 -24.09
CA LYS A 94 -2.96 7.57 -25.43
C LYS A 94 -3.29 6.21 -26.05
N LYS A 95 -4.47 6.09 -26.65
CA LYS A 95 -4.84 4.89 -27.41
C LYS A 95 -3.89 4.72 -28.58
N LYS A 96 -3.30 3.53 -28.72
CA LYS A 96 -2.55 3.18 -29.93
C LYS A 96 -3.52 3.20 -31.11
N LYS A 97 -3.13 3.86 -32.20
CA LYS A 97 -3.89 3.76 -33.45
C LYS A 97 -3.96 2.29 -33.86
N ARG A 98 -5.17 1.79 -34.06
CA ARG A 98 -5.36 0.46 -34.62
C ARG A 98 -4.70 0.41 -35.99
N LYS A 99 -3.77 -0.52 -36.20
CA LYS A 99 -3.30 -0.84 -37.54
C LYS A 99 -4.49 -1.34 -38.34
N LYS A 100 -4.73 -0.73 -39.50
CA LYS A 100 -5.69 -1.28 -40.47
C LYS A 100 -5.26 -2.69 -40.84
N PRO A 101 -6.17 -3.67 -40.86
CA PRO A 101 -5.80 -5.02 -41.29
C PRO A 101 -5.22 -5.00 -42.69
N ASN A 102 -4.10 -5.68 -42.91
CA ASN A 102 -3.49 -5.82 -44.22
C ASN A 102 -4.47 -6.55 -45.14
N GLY A 103 -4.51 -6.10 -46.40
CA GLY A 103 -5.36 -6.69 -47.44
C GLY A 103 -6.83 -6.26 -47.39
N ARG A 104 -7.23 -5.47 -46.45
CA ARG A 104 -8.55 -4.88 -46.46
C ARG A 104 -8.59 -3.68 -47.36
N LYS A 105 -9.15 -3.86 -48.46
CA LYS A 105 -9.46 -2.78 -49.42
C LYS A 105 -10.89 -2.34 -49.21
N LYS A 106 -11.07 -1.10 -48.95
CA LYS A 106 -12.41 -0.56 -48.79
C LYS A 106 -12.57 0.67 -49.62
#